data_b5859332b91cb3afc1b3a39c49f4a6e0
#
_entry.id   b5859332b91cb3afc1b3a39c49f4a6e0
#
_cell.length_a   1.000
_cell.length_b   1.000
_cell.length_c   1.000
_cell.angle_alpha   90.00
_cell.angle_beta   90.00
_cell.angle_gamma   90.00
#
_symmetry.space_group_name_H-M   'P 1'
#
loop_
_entity.id
_entity.type
_entity.pdbx_description
1 polymer ?
#
loop_
_entity_poly.entity_id
_entity_poly.type
_entity_poly.pdbx_seq_one_letter_code
_entity_poly.pdbx_strand_id
1 'polypeptide(L)'
;VTMFVKESVREDLLQSGDKVTVENVSQRMGIEHLLDRHPWDLSGGEIQKCAFAKILLADPKIIVLDECTKGMDSFAKKALGDILLDLKDEGRTILLVTHDLEFAAQYCDRCGLLFDGKIVAEDNAVEFFSHNRFYTTAAAKLTRGFFSGAVTSTAVRERLAMVKRGQNEQ
;
A
#
# COMPACT_ATOMS: atom_id res chain seq x y z
N VAL A 1 12.01 17.09 -0.99
CA VAL A 1 13.16 16.22 -0.63
C VAL A 1 13.68 15.63 -1.91
N THR A 2 14.84 16.08 -2.39
CA THR A 2 15.51 15.53 -3.58
C THR A 2 16.13 14.19 -3.19
N MET A 3 15.39 13.11 -3.40
CA MET A 3 15.86 11.74 -3.16
C MET A 3 16.76 11.26 -4.29
N PHE A 4 16.71 11.96 -5.44
CA PHE A 4 17.48 11.70 -6.64
C PHE A 4 18.42 12.87 -6.92
N VAL A 5 19.70 12.57 -7.22
CA VAL A 5 20.76 13.55 -7.41
C VAL A 5 21.56 13.32 -8.71
N LYS A 6 21.26 12.25 -9.45
CA LYS A 6 21.93 11.87 -10.70
C LYS A 6 21.10 12.24 -11.94
N GLU A 7 21.72 12.14 -13.10
CA GLU A 7 21.09 12.46 -14.38
C GLU A 7 20.13 11.37 -14.85
N SER A 8 20.25 10.15 -14.33
CA SER A 8 19.30 9.07 -14.60
C SER A 8 18.90 8.31 -13.35
N VAL A 9 17.70 7.72 -13.37
CA VAL A 9 17.22 6.83 -12.31
C VAL A 9 18.21 5.68 -12.09
N ARG A 10 18.73 5.09 -13.15
CA ARG A 10 19.71 4.01 -13.11
C ARG A 10 20.94 4.38 -12.30
N GLU A 11 21.54 5.55 -12.57
CA GLU A 11 22.72 6.01 -11.85
C GLU A 11 22.46 6.25 -10.37
N ASP A 12 21.28 6.74 -10.03
CA ASP A 12 20.85 6.92 -8.63
C ASP A 12 20.68 5.58 -7.91
N LEU A 13 20.06 4.59 -8.54
CA LEU A 13 19.85 3.27 -7.97
C LEU A 13 21.19 2.51 -7.80
N LEU A 14 22.10 2.63 -8.75
CA LEU A 14 23.44 2.02 -8.69
C LEU A 14 24.33 2.55 -7.55
N GLN A 15 23.96 3.68 -6.92
CA GLN A 15 24.63 4.13 -5.69
C GLN A 15 24.26 3.27 -4.47
N SER A 16 23.12 2.59 -4.51
CA SER A 16 22.57 1.83 -3.39
C SER A 16 22.61 0.32 -3.60
N GLY A 17 22.97 -0.16 -4.82
CA GLY A 17 23.05 -1.58 -5.13
C GLY A 17 23.91 -1.86 -6.37
N ASP A 18 24.32 -3.10 -6.55
CA ASP A 18 24.97 -3.53 -7.77
C ASP A 18 23.97 -3.64 -8.95
N LYS A 19 24.54 -3.82 -10.17
CA LYS A 19 23.73 -3.85 -11.39
C LYS A 19 22.64 -4.93 -11.37
N VAL A 20 22.95 -6.12 -10.88
CA VAL A 20 22.01 -7.27 -10.86
C VAL A 20 20.87 -6.98 -9.89
N THR A 21 21.19 -6.49 -8.70
CA THR A 21 20.19 -6.13 -7.69
C THR A 21 19.29 -4.99 -8.16
N VAL A 22 19.87 -3.97 -8.85
CA VAL A 22 19.10 -2.87 -9.44
C VAL A 22 18.14 -3.37 -10.51
N GLU A 23 18.58 -4.27 -11.41
CA GLU A 23 17.71 -4.85 -12.44
C GLU A 23 16.56 -5.65 -11.81
N ASN A 24 16.82 -6.50 -10.81
CA ASN A 24 15.81 -7.28 -10.11
C ASN A 24 14.77 -6.41 -9.40
N VAL A 25 15.22 -5.39 -8.66
CA VAL A 25 14.31 -4.46 -7.96
C VAL A 25 13.51 -3.64 -8.97
N SER A 26 14.14 -3.21 -10.05
CA SER A 26 13.45 -2.42 -11.10
C SER A 26 12.35 -3.24 -11.78
N GLN A 27 12.59 -4.51 -12.07
CA GLN A 27 11.58 -5.42 -12.60
C GLN A 27 10.43 -5.61 -11.61
N ARG A 28 10.74 -5.87 -10.33
CA ARG A 28 9.73 -6.03 -9.28
C ARG A 28 8.84 -4.80 -9.13
N MET A 29 9.42 -3.61 -9.28
CA MET A 29 8.71 -2.32 -9.19
C MET A 29 8.04 -1.90 -10.50
N GLY A 30 8.31 -2.60 -11.62
CA GLY A 30 7.81 -2.26 -12.96
C GLY A 30 8.33 -0.92 -13.46
N ILE A 31 9.59 -0.59 -13.15
CA ILE A 31 10.23 0.70 -13.50
C ILE A 31 11.38 0.56 -14.50
N GLU A 32 11.57 -0.61 -15.15
CA GLU A 32 12.66 -0.82 -16.11
C GLU A 32 12.68 0.24 -17.21
N HIS A 33 11.50 0.63 -17.68
CA HIS A 33 11.33 1.65 -18.73
C HIS A 33 11.64 3.08 -18.27
N LEU A 34 11.86 3.29 -16.98
CA LEU A 34 12.20 4.59 -16.38
C LEU A 34 13.69 4.72 -16.08
N LEU A 35 14.45 3.63 -16.11
CA LEU A 35 15.83 3.61 -15.64
C LEU A 35 16.75 4.63 -16.32
N ASP A 36 16.56 4.85 -17.62
CA ASP A 36 17.41 5.75 -18.40
C ASP A 36 16.80 7.17 -18.54
N ARG A 37 15.69 7.44 -17.81
CA ARG A 37 15.06 8.77 -17.77
C ARG A 37 15.65 9.62 -16.65
N HIS A 38 15.63 10.93 -16.88
CA HIS A 38 15.98 11.89 -15.83
C HIS A 38 14.87 11.92 -14.77
N PRO A 39 15.18 11.93 -13.45
CA PRO A 39 14.17 11.93 -12.39
C PRO A 39 13.16 13.10 -12.47
N TRP A 40 13.55 14.22 -13.02
CA TRP A 40 12.67 15.40 -13.20
C TRP A 40 11.62 15.23 -14.32
N ASP A 41 11.82 14.25 -15.20
CA ASP A 41 10.88 13.93 -16.28
C ASP A 41 9.82 12.89 -15.86
N LEU A 42 9.86 12.47 -14.61
CA LEU A 42 8.95 11.47 -14.07
C LEU A 42 7.70 12.13 -13.48
N SER A 43 6.55 11.46 -13.66
CA SER A 43 5.34 11.77 -12.91
C SER A 43 5.52 11.52 -11.40
N GLY A 44 4.67 12.13 -10.57
CA GLY A 44 4.73 11.93 -9.12
C GLY A 44 4.64 10.47 -8.69
N GLY A 45 3.81 9.66 -9.37
CA GLY A 45 3.70 8.22 -9.09
C GLY A 45 4.92 7.42 -9.54
N GLU A 46 5.55 7.77 -10.67
CA GLU A 46 6.79 7.14 -11.14
C GLU A 46 7.95 7.46 -10.20
N ILE A 47 8.06 8.71 -9.75
CA ILE A 47 9.07 9.13 -8.76
C ILE A 47 8.92 8.35 -7.45
N GLN A 48 7.68 8.13 -6.98
CA GLN A 48 7.43 7.35 -5.76
C GLN A 48 7.86 5.89 -5.93
N LYS A 49 7.57 5.25 -7.07
CA LYS A 49 8.03 3.89 -7.37
C LYS A 49 9.55 3.79 -7.40
N CYS A 50 10.22 4.72 -8.07
CA CYS A 50 11.69 4.77 -8.11
C CYS A 50 12.29 5.01 -6.72
N ALA A 51 11.69 5.88 -5.90
CA ALA A 51 12.10 6.12 -4.53
C ALA A 51 11.95 4.86 -3.67
N PHE A 52 10.86 4.11 -3.86
CA PHE A 52 10.65 2.86 -3.17
C PHE A 52 11.65 1.78 -3.60
N ALA A 53 11.94 1.69 -4.90
CA ALA A 53 13.02 0.82 -5.40
C ALA A 53 14.36 1.13 -4.72
N LYS A 54 14.71 2.41 -4.58
CA LYS A 54 15.94 2.83 -3.88
C LYS A 54 15.98 2.39 -2.42
N ILE A 55 14.84 2.42 -1.71
CA ILE A 55 14.73 1.91 -0.34
C ILE A 55 14.95 0.40 -0.31
N LEU A 56 14.36 -0.34 -1.26
CA LEU A 56 14.48 -1.79 -1.30
C LEU A 56 15.90 -2.28 -1.57
N LEU A 57 16.72 -1.52 -2.30
CA LEU A 57 18.13 -1.84 -2.52
C LEU A 57 18.96 -1.89 -1.24
N ALA A 58 18.53 -1.18 -0.18
CA ALA A 58 19.16 -1.24 1.13
C ALA A 58 18.76 -2.48 1.96
N ASP A 59 17.89 -3.33 1.42
CA ASP A 59 17.35 -4.55 2.05
C ASP A 59 16.89 -4.35 3.52
N PRO A 60 16.03 -3.37 3.80
CA PRO A 60 15.62 -3.03 5.15
C PRO A 60 14.70 -4.11 5.73
N LYS A 61 14.88 -4.44 7.02
CA LYS A 61 13.94 -5.30 7.76
C LYS A 61 12.67 -4.56 8.20
N ILE A 62 12.76 -3.25 8.38
CA ILE A 62 11.65 -2.38 8.77
C ILE A 62 11.52 -1.26 7.73
N ILE A 63 10.34 -1.12 7.16
CA ILE A 63 10.02 -0.11 6.16
C ILE A 63 8.97 0.82 6.76
N VAL A 64 9.26 2.13 6.76
CA VAL A 64 8.32 3.16 7.22
C VAL A 64 7.88 3.98 6.01
N LEU A 65 6.58 4.04 5.79
CA LEU A 65 5.95 4.73 4.66
C LEU A 65 4.99 5.80 5.20
N ASP A 66 5.24 7.05 4.82
CA ASP A 66 4.39 8.18 5.17
C ASP A 66 3.68 8.70 3.92
N GLU A 67 2.33 8.59 3.93
CA GLU A 67 1.44 9.04 2.84
C GLU A 67 1.83 8.52 1.44
N CYS A 68 2.32 7.28 1.36
CA CYS A 68 2.86 6.72 0.12
C CYS A 68 1.82 6.53 -1.00
N THR A 69 0.51 6.56 -0.70
CA THR A 69 -0.57 6.43 -1.69
C THR A 69 -1.05 7.77 -2.26
N LYS A 70 -0.51 8.88 -1.77
CA LYS A 70 -0.95 10.22 -2.17
C LYS A 70 -0.67 10.48 -3.66
N GLY A 71 -1.72 10.88 -4.38
CA GLY A 71 -1.62 11.16 -5.82
C GLY A 71 -1.57 9.92 -6.73
N MET A 72 -1.69 8.71 -6.17
CA MET A 72 -1.81 7.48 -6.94
C MET A 72 -3.25 7.20 -7.36
N ASP A 73 -3.45 6.70 -8.57
CA ASP A 73 -4.71 6.11 -8.99
C ASP A 73 -4.93 4.72 -8.36
N SER A 74 -6.13 4.17 -8.54
CA SER A 74 -6.51 2.88 -7.94
C SER A 74 -5.65 1.72 -8.42
N PHE A 75 -5.15 1.77 -9.66
CA PHE A 75 -4.31 0.71 -10.23
C PHE A 75 -2.90 0.75 -9.61
N ALA A 76 -2.31 1.95 -9.51
CA ALA A 76 -1.01 2.14 -8.87
C ALA A 76 -1.05 1.79 -7.37
N LYS A 77 -2.15 2.15 -6.66
CA LYS A 77 -2.36 1.75 -5.26
C LYS A 77 -2.41 0.24 -5.10
N LYS A 78 -3.13 -0.45 -5.98
CA LYS A 78 -3.20 -1.91 -5.95
C LYS A 78 -1.81 -2.52 -6.15
N ALA A 79 -1.07 -2.09 -7.17
CA ALA A 79 0.28 -2.59 -7.42
C ALA A 79 1.23 -2.38 -6.24
N LEU A 80 1.18 -1.19 -5.59
CA LEU A 80 1.93 -0.93 -4.37
C LEU A 80 1.53 -1.87 -3.24
N GLY A 81 0.23 -2.04 -3.01
CA GLY A 81 -0.29 -2.92 -1.97
C GLY A 81 0.15 -4.37 -2.15
N ASP A 82 0.09 -4.89 -3.37
CA ASP A 82 0.56 -6.24 -3.70
C ASP A 82 2.07 -6.39 -3.37
N ILE A 83 2.90 -5.39 -3.71
CA ILE A 83 4.33 -5.37 -3.35
C ILE A 83 4.54 -5.36 -1.83
N LEU A 84 3.73 -4.59 -1.08
CA LEU A 84 3.84 -4.55 0.38
C LEU A 84 3.48 -5.89 1.01
N LEU A 85 2.47 -6.61 0.49
CA LEU A 85 2.14 -7.96 0.93
C LEU A 85 3.30 -8.94 0.67
N ASP A 86 3.89 -8.92 -0.52
CA ASP A 86 5.06 -9.76 -0.84
C ASP A 86 6.21 -9.49 0.13
N LEU A 87 6.52 -8.22 0.42
CA LEU A 87 7.59 -7.85 1.35
C LEU A 87 7.30 -8.31 2.78
N LYS A 88 6.03 -8.27 3.20
CA LYS A 88 5.60 -8.81 4.48
C LYS A 88 5.79 -10.32 4.53
N ASP A 89 5.41 -11.04 3.48
CA ASP A 89 5.56 -12.48 3.38
C ASP A 89 7.05 -12.92 3.35
N GLU A 90 7.94 -12.03 2.89
CA GLU A 90 9.41 -12.16 3.02
C GLU A 90 9.91 -11.91 4.46
N GLY A 91 9.02 -11.61 5.42
CA GLY A 91 9.35 -11.39 6.83
C GLY A 91 9.75 -9.95 7.17
N ARG A 92 9.46 -8.97 6.33
CA ARG A 92 9.71 -7.55 6.63
C ARG A 92 8.56 -6.96 7.45
N THR A 93 8.89 -6.03 8.31
CA THR A 93 7.89 -5.23 9.06
C THR A 93 7.63 -3.92 8.33
N ILE A 94 6.35 -3.61 8.09
CA ILE A 94 5.94 -2.41 7.40
C ILE A 94 5.10 -1.54 8.33
N LEU A 95 5.52 -0.29 8.53
CA LEU A 95 4.76 0.73 9.23
C LEU A 95 4.25 1.74 8.20
N LEU A 96 2.94 1.83 8.07
CA LEU A 96 2.27 2.75 7.17
C LEU A 96 1.58 3.87 7.95
N VAL A 97 1.92 5.12 7.65
CA VAL A 97 1.17 6.29 8.10
C VAL A 97 0.35 6.80 6.91
N THR A 98 -0.97 6.85 7.05
CA THR A 98 -1.84 7.26 5.94
C THR A 98 -3.21 7.73 6.43
N HIS A 99 -3.86 8.56 5.64
CA HIS A 99 -5.28 8.89 5.75
C HIS A 99 -6.14 8.10 4.72
N ASP A 100 -5.54 7.24 3.91
CA ASP A 100 -6.25 6.37 2.96
C ASP A 100 -6.80 5.13 3.70
N LEU A 101 -8.00 5.28 4.24
CA LEU A 101 -8.65 4.23 5.05
C LEU A 101 -8.95 2.97 4.24
N GLU A 102 -9.26 3.09 2.95
CA GLU A 102 -9.53 1.95 2.07
C GLU A 102 -8.26 1.14 1.83
N PHE A 103 -7.13 1.82 1.60
CA PHE A 103 -5.84 1.17 1.45
C PHE A 103 -5.41 0.48 2.75
N ALA A 104 -5.53 1.16 3.89
CA ALA A 104 -5.20 0.59 5.19
C ALA A 104 -6.08 -0.65 5.51
N ALA A 105 -7.39 -0.58 5.27
CA ALA A 105 -8.29 -1.71 5.48
C ALA A 105 -7.98 -2.93 4.61
N GLN A 106 -7.41 -2.72 3.43
CA GLN A 106 -7.14 -3.79 2.47
C GLN A 106 -5.77 -4.44 2.69
N TYR A 107 -4.76 -3.70 3.14
CA TYR A 107 -3.37 -4.14 3.13
C TYR A 107 -2.70 -4.22 4.51
N CYS A 108 -3.31 -3.63 5.56
CA CYS A 108 -2.74 -3.68 6.91
C CYS A 108 -3.35 -4.80 7.74
N ASP A 109 -2.53 -5.45 8.56
CA ASP A 109 -3.00 -6.45 9.54
C ASP A 109 -3.60 -5.78 10.79
N ARG A 110 -2.95 -4.68 11.23
CA ARG A 110 -3.34 -3.90 12.42
C ARG A 110 -3.40 -2.42 12.06
N CYS A 111 -4.34 -1.71 12.66
CA CYS A 111 -4.52 -0.29 12.49
C CYS A 111 -4.56 0.41 13.84
N GLY A 112 -3.97 1.58 13.91
CA GLY A 112 -4.01 2.45 15.08
C GLY A 112 -4.41 3.87 14.71
N LEU A 113 -5.22 4.52 15.55
CA LEU A 113 -5.57 5.92 15.43
C LEU A 113 -4.67 6.75 16.31
N LEU A 114 -3.80 7.56 15.69
CA LEU A 114 -2.97 8.52 16.38
C LEU A 114 -3.73 9.85 16.51
N PHE A 115 -3.92 10.32 17.73
CA PHE A 115 -4.55 11.61 18.03
C PHE A 115 -3.83 12.28 19.21
N ASP A 116 -3.48 13.55 19.06
CA ASP A 116 -2.78 14.35 20.07
C ASP A 116 -1.56 13.63 20.68
N GLY A 117 -0.73 13.03 19.78
CA GLY A 117 0.50 12.34 20.18
C GLY A 117 0.29 11.00 20.89
N LYS A 118 -0.94 10.47 20.92
CA LYS A 118 -1.29 9.18 21.56
C LYS A 118 -2.04 8.27 20.62
N ILE A 119 -1.84 6.96 20.76
CA ILE A 119 -2.68 5.97 20.11
C ILE A 119 -3.95 5.83 20.95
N VAL A 120 -5.08 6.29 20.40
CA VAL A 120 -6.37 6.34 21.09
C VAL A 120 -7.26 5.14 20.77
N ALA A 121 -6.96 4.41 19.72
CA ALA A 121 -7.61 3.14 19.35
C ALA A 121 -6.61 2.29 18.55
N GLU A 122 -6.60 0.99 18.78
CA GLU A 122 -5.77 0.04 18.04
C GLU A 122 -6.46 -1.32 18.02
N ASP A 123 -6.48 -1.99 16.84
CA ASP A 123 -7.02 -3.32 16.67
C ASP A 123 -6.50 -3.94 15.37
N ASN A 124 -6.84 -5.22 15.09
CA ASN A 124 -6.73 -5.75 13.74
C ASN A 124 -7.60 -4.92 12.78
N ALA A 125 -7.23 -4.87 11.49
CA ALA A 125 -7.86 -3.95 10.54
C ALA A 125 -9.39 -4.15 10.44
N VAL A 126 -9.88 -5.40 10.47
CA VAL A 126 -11.31 -5.69 10.35
C VAL A 126 -12.09 -5.12 11.54
N GLU A 127 -11.65 -5.40 12.76
CA GLU A 127 -12.29 -4.90 13.99
C GLU A 127 -12.18 -3.39 14.11
N PHE A 128 -10.99 -2.83 13.81
CA PHE A 128 -10.76 -1.40 13.82
C PHE A 128 -11.76 -0.65 12.94
N PHE A 129 -11.93 -1.05 11.68
CA PHE A 129 -12.84 -0.37 10.73
C PHE A 129 -14.32 -0.73 10.94
N SER A 130 -14.63 -1.89 11.51
CA SER A 130 -16.01 -2.29 11.82
C SER A 130 -16.60 -1.49 12.99
N HIS A 131 -15.82 -1.30 14.04
CA HIS A 131 -16.28 -0.67 15.28
C HIS A 131 -16.13 0.86 15.26
N ASN A 132 -15.19 1.40 14.48
CA ASN A 132 -15.00 2.84 14.43
C ASN A 132 -16.13 3.51 13.63
N ARG A 133 -16.72 4.57 14.20
CA ARG A 133 -17.82 5.30 13.55
C ARG A 133 -17.33 6.41 12.63
N PHE A 134 -16.22 7.03 12.96
CA PHE A 134 -15.69 8.21 12.27
C PHE A 134 -14.62 7.81 11.25
N TYR A 135 -13.63 7.04 11.69
CA TYR A 135 -12.50 6.59 10.88
C TYR A 135 -12.76 5.17 10.38
N THR A 136 -13.63 5.05 9.38
CA THR A 136 -14.01 3.75 8.81
C THR A 136 -14.22 3.87 7.30
N THR A 137 -14.13 2.75 6.60
CA THR A 137 -14.24 2.66 5.14
C THR A 137 -15.68 2.92 4.65
N ALA A 138 -15.82 3.27 3.36
CA ALA A 138 -17.13 3.37 2.73
C ALA A 138 -17.87 2.02 2.74
N ALA A 139 -17.15 0.92 2.52
CA ALA A 139 -17.68 -0.44 2.60
C ALA A 139 -18.31 -0.72 3.96
N ALA A 140 -17.58 -0.48 5.06
CA ALA A 140 -18.09 -0.69 6.41
C ALA A 140 -19.30 0.22 6.75
N LYS A 141 -19.31 1.47 6.27
CA LYS A 141 -20.45 2.38 6.44
C LYS A 141 -21.72 1.86 5.74
N LEU A 142 -21.59 1.40 4.50
CA LEU A 142 -22.72 0.92 3.68
C LEU A 142 -23.28 -0.41 4.19
N THR A 143 -22.43 -1.29 4.72
CA THR A 143 -22.82 -2.64 5.12
C THR A 143 -23.15 -2.78 6.60
N ARG A 144 -23.00 -1.72 7.37
CA ARG A 144 -23.31 -1.72 8.81
C ARG A 144 -24.74 -2.17 9.07
N GLY A 145 -24.89 -3.25 9.82
CA GLY A 145 -26.18 -3.87 10.11
C GLY A 145 -26.60 -4.98 9.15
N PHE A 146 -25.89 -5.17 8.03
CA PHE A 146 -26.16 -6.25 7.08
C PHE A 146 -25.03 -7.28 7.03
N PHE A 147 -23.79 -6.82 6.92
CA PHE A 147 -22.60 -7.68 6.81
C PHE A 147 -21.53 -7.26 7.82
N SER A 148 -21.47 -7.96 8.95
CA SER A 148 -20.40 -7.74 9.92
C SER A 148 -19.03 -8.05 9.32
N GLY A 149 -18.04 -7.17 9.55
CA GLY A 149 -16.67 -7.37 9.10
C GLY A 149 -16.41 -7.11 7.61
N ALA A 150 -17.40 -6.66 6.82
CA ALA A 150 -17.20 -6.31 5.41
C ALA A 150 -16.63 -4.89 5.28
N VAL A 151 -15.35 -4.74 5.60
CA VAL A 151 -14.65 -3.44 5.65
C VAL A 151 -13.99 -3.04 4.33
N THR A 152 -13.96 -3.92 3.33
CA THR A 152 -13.43 -3.66 2.00
C THR A 152 -14.46 -3.91 0.91
N SER A 153 -14.31 -3.27 -0.26
CA SER A 153 -15.18 -3.50 -1.42
C SER A 153 -15.15 -4.96 -1.91
N THR A 154 -14.02 -5.64 -1.73
CA THR A 154 -13.86 -7.07 -2.05
C THR A 154 -14.69 -7.92 -1.10
N ALA A 155 -14.60 -7.69 0.22
CA ALA A 155 -15.39 -8.41 1.21
C ALA A 155 -16.90 -8.22 1.00
N VAL A 156 -17.34 -7.03 0.62
CA VAL A 156 -18.75 -6.76 0.28
C VAL A 156 -19.19 -7.57 -0.93
N ARG A 157 -18.39 -7.61 -2.00
CA ARG A 157 -18.71 -8.40 -3.21
C ARG A 157 -18.81 -9.88 -2.92
N GLU A 158 -17.91 -10.43 -2.13
CA GLU A 158 -17.93 -11.84 -1.72
C GLU A 158 -19.19 -12.17 -0.91
N ARG A 159 -19.56 -11.34 0.06
CA ARG A 159 -20.79 -11.52 0.85
C ARG A 159 -22.05 -11.47 -0.02
N LEU A 160 -22.13 -10.51 -0.96
CA LEU A 160 -23.25 -10.42 -1.89
C LEU A 160 -23.32 -11.63 -2.84
N ALA A 161 -22.18 -12.15 -3.28
CA ALA A 161 -22.14 -13.36 -4.11
C ALA A 161 -22.66 -14.61 -3.36
N MET A 162 -22.34 -14.73 -2.08
CA MET A 162 -22.84 -15.82 -1.22
C MET A 162 -24.36 -15.73 -1.04
N VAL A 163 -24.92 -14.55 -0.80
CA VAL A 163 -26.37 -14.34 -0.67
C VAL A 163 -27.10 -14.71 -1.96
N LYS A 164 -26.58 -14.32 -3.13
CA LYS A 164 -27.18 -14.67 -4.42
C LYS A 164 -27.17 -16.18 -4.69
N ARG A 165 -26.11 -16.90 -4.31
CA ARG A 165 -26.06 -18.37 -4.46
C ARG A 165 -27.07 -19.07 -3.57
N GLY A 166 -27.22 -18.67 -2.32
CA GLY A 166 -28.21 -19.25 -1.41
C GLY A 166 -29.67 -18.95 -1.78
N GLN A 167 -29.95 -17.94 -2.60
CA GLN A 167 -31.29 -17.67 -3.15
C GLN A 167 -31.63 -18.49 -4.40
N ASN A 168 -30.63 -19.00 -5.14
CA ASN A 168 -30.83 -19.82 -6.34
C ASN A 168 -30.97 -21.31 -6.04
N GLU A 169 -30.79 -21.73 -4.81
CA GLU A 169 -30.93 -23.14 -4.34
C GLU A 169 -32.26 -23.41 -3.62
N GLN A 170 -33.17 -22.42 -3.59
CA GLN A 170 -34.56 -22.56 -3.09
C GLN A 170 -35.55 -22.46 -4.26
#